data_982fc08ff3136f385805abf9101d5908
#
_entry.id   982fc08ff3136f385805abf9101d5908
#
_cell.length_a   1.000
_cell.length_b   1.000
_cell.length_c   1.000
_cell.angle_alpha   90.00
_cell.angle_beta   90.00
_cell.angle_gamma   90.00
#
_symmetry.space_group_name_H-M   'P 1'
#
loop_
_entity.id
_entity.type
_entity.pdbx_description
1 polymer ?
#
loop_
_entity_poly.entity_id
_entity_poly.type
_entity_poly.pdbx_seq_one_letter_code
_entity_poly.pdbx_strand_id
1 'polypeptide(L)'
;MSVLAIITYDVKPGRIEDFLTKLKQAADPQFHSPVMPKSVRLYRNTVPGPDTGPVLLLIEYADMAAYGARTAFENGNPTWQALFAAHPNAPETLVSVQLLTEF
;
A
#
# COMPACT_ATOMS: atom_id res chain seq x y z
N MET A 1 12.37 -13.75 10.32
CA MET A 1 11.48 -12.86 11.11
C MET A 1 10.75 -11.95 10.16
N SER A 2 9.41 -12.00 10.17
CA SER A 2 8.63 -11.20 9.23
C SER A 2 8.62 -9.72 9.63
N VAL A 3 8.42 -8.89 8.59
CA VAL A 3 8.26 -7.46 8.72
C VAL A 3 6.88 -7.11 8.19
N LEU A 4 6.16 -6.31 8.94
CA LEU A 4 4.82 -5.83 8.56
C LEU A 4 4.88 -4.34 8.26
N ALA A 5 4.52 -3.96 7.04
CA ALA A 5 4.34 -2.56 6.69
C ALA A 5 2.87 -2.20 6.83
N ILE A 6 2.59 -1.12 7.53
CA ILE A 6 1.24 -0.58 7.66
C ILE A 6 1.23 0.78 6.97
N ILE A 7 0.50 0.86 5.86
CA ILE A 7 0.38 2.10 5.10
C ILE A 7 -1.02 2.64 5.32
N THR A 8 -1.11 3.85 5.85
CA THR A 8 -2.37 4.51 6.12
C THR A 8 -2.67 5.52 5.02
N TYR A 9 -3.86 5.40 4.44
CA TYR A 9 -4.34 6.31 3.40
C TYR A 9 -5.61 7.01 3.86
N ASP A 10 -5.73 8.27 3.46
CA ASP A 10 -6.97 9.03 3.57
C ASP A 10 -7.64 9.00 2.20
N VAL A 11 -8.81 8.37 2.09
CA VAL A 11 -9.52 8.22 0.82
C VAL A 11 -10.63 9.27 0.77
N LYS A 12 -10.67 10.02 -0.35
CA LYS A 12 -11.68 11.06 -0.53
C LYS A 12 -13.09 10.48 -0.51
N PRO A 13 -14.08 11.19 0.04
CA PRO A 13 -15.46 10.73 0.03
C PRO A 13 -15.92 10.36 -1.37
N GLY A 14 -16.55 9.19 -1.50
CA GLY A 14 -17.05 8.70 -2.77
C GLY A 14 -16.01 8.17 -3.74
N ARG A 15 -14.73 8.12 -3.35
CA ARG A 15 -13.63 7.71 -4.23
C ARG A 15 -13.02 6.35 -3.86
N ILE A 16 -13.67 5.57 -2.96
CA ILE A 16 -13.12 4.27 -2.54
C ILE A 16 -12.98 3.30 -3.72
N GLU A 17 -13.93 3.28 -4.64
CA GLU A 17 -13.86 2.38 -5.79
C GLU A 17 -12.68 2.73 -6.71
N ASP A 18 -12.40 4.01 -6.87
CA ASP A 18 -11.25 4.47 -7.65
C ASP A 18 -9.93 4.02 -7.00
N PHE A 19 -9.86 4.08 -5.68
CA PHE A 19 -8.70 3.62 -4.93
C PHE A 19 -8.53 2.10 -5.06
N LEU A 20 -9.61 1.34 -4.95
CA LEU A 20 -9.56 -0.12 -5.12
C LEU A 20 -9.12 -0.51 -6.54
N THR A 21 -9.59 0.22 -7.56
CA THR A 21 -9.15 0.02 -8.94
C THR A 21 -7.64 0.26 -9.08
N LYS A 22 -7.14 1.31 -8.45
CA LYS A 22 -5.71 1.63 -8.43
C LYS A 22 -4.89 0.50 -7.79
N LEU A 23 -5.36 -0.05 -6.68
CA LEU A 23 -4.69 -1.19 -6.03
C LEU A 23 -4.69 -2.43 -6.91
N LYS A 24 -5.76 -2.67 -7.67
CA LYS A 24 -5.79 -3.76 -8.66
C LYS A 24 -4.76 -3.55 -9.76
N GLN A 25 -4.59 -2.32 -10.23
CA GLN A 25 -3.55 -2.00 -11.20
C GLN A 25 -2.16 -2.26 -10.63
N ALA A 26 -1.95 -1.97 -9.35
CA ALA A 26 -0.68 -2.24 -8.67
C ALA A 26 -0.38 -3.74 -8.56
N ALA A 27 -1.39 -4.60 -8.62
CA ALA A 27 -1.22 -6.05 -8.60
C ALA A 27 -0.96 -6.65 -9.98
N ASP A 28 -0.90 -5.85 -11.04
CA ASP A 28 -0.66 -6.32 -12.40
C ASP A 28 0.69 -7.04 -12.51
N PRO A 29 0.81 -8.12 -13.31
CA PRO A 29 2.07 -8.85 -13.48
C PRO A 29 3.27 -8.00 -13.90
N GLN A 30 3.06 -6.86 -14.58
CA GLN A 30 4.16 -5.97 -14.94
C GLN A 30 4.93 -5.44 -13.71
N PHE A 31 4.31 -5.46 -12.54
CA PHE A 31 4.93 -5.00 -11.29
C PHE A 31 5.48 -6.15 -10.44
N HIS A 32 5.49 -7.37 -10.95
CA HIS A 32 6.13 -8.47 -10.25
C HIS A 32 7.65 -8.30 -10.29
N SER A 33 8.29 -8.59 -9.17
CA SER A 33 9.74 -8.58 -9.03
C SER A 33 10.19 -9.93 -8.47
N PRO A 34 11.50 -10.25 -8.49
CA PRO A 34 11.99 -11.50 -7.89
C PRO A 34 11.63 -11.64 -6.42
N VAL A 35 11.51 -10.53 -5.70
CA VAL A 35 11.09 -10.52 -4.30
C VAL A 35 9.74 -9.83 -4.20
N MET A 36 8.74 -10.57 -3.72
CA MET A 36 7.37 -10.09 -3.55
C MET A 36 6.97 -10.16 -2.09
N PRO A 37 6.00 -9.34 -1.66
CA PRO A 37 5.40 -9.50 -0.33
C PRO A 37 4.77 -10.89 -0.16
N LYS A 38 4.76 -11.38 1.07
CA LYS A 38 4.07 -12.64 1.41
C LYS A 38 2.56 -12.49 1.37
N SER A 39 2.06 -11.32 1.77
CA SER A 39 0.63 -11.02 1.74
C SER A 39 0.40 -9.51 1.66
N VAL A 40 -0.73 -9.14 1.09
CA VAL A 40 -1.22 -7.76 1.03
C VAL A 40 -2.68 -7.79 1.42
N ARG A 41 -3.06 -7.02 2.44
CA ARG A 41 -4.44 -6.97 2.93
C ARG A 41 -4.87 -5.53 3.13
N LEU A 42 -6.12 -5.25 2.80
CA LEU A 42 -6.69 -3.92 2.94
C LEU A 42 -7.77 -3.95 4.02
N TYR A 43 -7.70 -2.99 4.94
CA TYR A 43 -8.65 -2.86 6.03
C TYR A 43 -9.25 -1.47 6.07
N ARG A 44 -10.50 -1.38 6.53
CA ARG A 44 -11.13 -0.09 6.83
C ARG A 44 -11.37 0.01 8.32
N ASN A 45 -11.41 1.22 8.85
CA ASN A 45 -11.83 1.45 10.21
C ASN A 45 -13.32 1.12 10.37
N THR A 46 -13.64 0.28 11.35
CA THR A 46 -15.03 0.01 11.71
C THR A 46 -15.40 0.60 13.08
N VAL A 47 -14.41 1.01 13.83
CA VAL A 47 -14.57 1.71 15.10
C VAL A 47 -13.74 2.98 15.01
N PRO A 48 -14.33 4.16 15.11
CA PRO A 48 -15.72 4.48 15.50
C PRO A 48 -16.79 4.24 14.44
N GLY A 49 -16.44 4.07 13.16
CA GLY A 49 -17.41 3.77 12.11
C GLY A 49 -16.77 3.63 10.75
N PRO A 50 -17.44 2.95 9.78
CA PRO A 50 -16.84 2.60 8.48
C PRO A 50 -16.56 3.79 7.56
N ASP A 51 -17.23 4.93 7.78
CA ASP A 51 -17.07 6.10 6.92
C ASP A 51 -16.26 7.22 7.59
N THR A 52 -15.65 6.94 8.74
CA THR A 52 -15.04 7.98 9.55
C THR A 52 -13.54 7.83 9.76
N GLY A 53 -12.91 6.92 9.06
CA GLY A 53 -11.51 6.65 9.34
C GLY A 53 -10.69 6.38 8.10
N PRO A 54 -9.38 6.30 8.27
CA PRO A 54 -8.48 5.96 7.20
C PRO A 54 -8.64 4.50 6.77
N VAL A 55 -8.12 4.21 5.58
CA VAL A 55 -7.97 2.85 5.06
C VAL A 55 -6.54 2.42 5.30
N LEU A 56 -6.34 1.20 5.77
CA LEU A 56 -5.02 0.67 6.08
C LEU A 56 -4.66 -0.48 5.15
N LEU A 57 -3.48 -0.38 4.55
CA LEU A 57 -2.91 -1.44 3.73
C LEU A 57 -1.83 -2.13 4.55
N LEU A 58 -2.00 -3.43 4.82
CA LEU A 58 -1.05 -4.24 5.57
C LEU A 58 -0.30 -5.15 4.61
N ILE A 59 1.01 -4.99 4.56
CA ILE A 59 1.88 -5.75 3.66
C ILE A 59 2.89 -6.50 4.49
N GLU A 60 2.88 -7.83 4.40
CA GLU A 60 3.84 -8.68 5.09
C GLU A 60 4.99 -9.06 4.17
N TYR A 61 6.22 -8.87 4.64
CA TYR A 61 7.45 -9.29 3.96
C TYR A 61 8.14 -10.38 4.78
N ALA A 62 8.89 -11.26 4.10
CA ALA A 62 9.60 -12.35 4.76
C ALA A 62 10.59 -11.84 5.81
N ASP A 63 11.30 -10.73 5.49
CA ASP A 63 12.30 -10.10 6.35
C ASP A 63 12.60 -8.68 5.87
N MET A 64 13.50 -7.98 6.54
CA MET A 64 13.89 -6.62 6.16
C MET A 64 14.59 -6.56 4.80
N ALA A 65 15.34 -7.61 4.45
CA ALA A 65 15.99 -7.66 3.14
C ALA A 65 14.95 -7.72 2.02
N ALA A 66 13.88 -8.50 2.22
CA ALA A 66 12.77 -8.59 1.26
C ALA A 66 12.05 -7.23 1.13
N TYR A 67 11.78 -6.56 2.24
CA TYR A 67 11.22 -5.21 2.22
C TYR A 67 12.10 -4.25 1.41
N GLY A 68 13.40 -4.25 1.68
CA GLY A 68 14.35 -3.37 1.00
C GLY A 68 14.42 -3.65 -0.49
N ALA A 69 14.47 -4.93 -0.89
CA ALA A 69 14.54 -5.33 -2.29
C ALA A 69 13.27 -4.91 -3.04
N ARG A 70 12.10 -5.13 -2.46
CA ARG A 70 10.83 -4.72 -3.09
C ARG A 70 10.71 -3.20 -3.18
N THR A 71 11.09 -2.49 -2.13
CA THR A 71 11.06 -1.02 -2.13
C THR A 71 12.01 -0.45 -3.18
N ALA A 72 13.18 -1.04 -3.35
CA ALA A 72 14.12 -0.62 -4.39
C ALA A 72 13.54 -0.84 -5.78
N PHE A 73 12.85 -1.96 -6.01
CA PHE A 73 12.16 -2.21 -7.28
C PHE A 73 11.10 -1.14 -7.55
N GLU A 74 10.26 -0.83 -6.56
CA GLU A 74 9.19 0.16 -6.71
C GLU A 74 9.75 1.56 -6.99
N ASN A 75 10.80 1.95 -6.28
CA ASN A 75 11.43 3.24 -6.48
C ASN A 75 12.14 3.37 -7.84
N GLY A 76 12.58 2.26 -8.40
CA GLY A 76 13.23 2.22 -9.71
C GLY A 76 12.29 2.02 -10.88
N ASN A 77 10.98 1.90 -10.65
CA ASN A 77 9.99 1.64 -11.68
C ASN A 77 9.16 2.89 -11.97
N PRO A 78 9.37 3.59 -13.10
CA PRO A 78 8.64 4.83 -13.40
C PRO A 78 7.13 4.65 -13.48
N THR A 79 6.66 3.50 -13.97
CA THR A 79 5.23 3.22 -14.08
C THR A 79 4.59 3.08 -12.69
N TRP A 80 5.27 2.41 -11.76
CA TRP A 80 4.85 2.32 -10.38
C TRP A 80 4.79 3.69 -9.73
N GLN A 81 5.85 4.48 -9.89
CA GLN A 81 5.91 5.83 -9.33
C GLN A 81 4.80 6.72 -9.87
N ALA A 82 4.49 6.64 -11.16
CA ALA A 82 3.40 7.39 -11.76
C ALA A 82 2.03 6.97 -11.18
N LEU A 83 1.84 5.67 -10.93
CA LEU A 83 0.59 5.15 -10.38
C LEU A 83 0.30 5.72 -8.99
N PHE A 84 1.33 5.87 -8.15
CA PHE A 84 1.19 6.33 -6.77
C PHE A 84 1.65 7.77 -6.54
N ALA A 85 1.94 8.52 -7.59
CA ALA A 85 2.36 9.92 -7.46
C ALA A 85 1.27 10.75 -6.76
N ALA A 86 1.70 11.66 -5.88
CA ALA A 86 0.79 12.61 -5.26
C ALA A 86 0.18 13.51 -6.33
N HIS A 87 -1.14 13.65 -6.31
CA HIS A 87 -1.87 14.34 -7.37
C HIS A 87 -3.18 14.88 -6.80
N PRO A 88 -3.58 16.13 -7.16
CA PRO A 88 -4.83 16.70 -6.63
C PRO A 88 -6.07 15.88 -6.96
N ASN A 89 -6.05 15.14 -8.08
CA ASN A 89 -7.17 14.31 -8.52
C ASN A 89 -7.03 12.85 -8.08
N ALA A 90 -5.98 12.49 -7.36
CA ALA A 90 -5.84 11.13 -6.83
C ALA A 90 -6.96 10.84 -5.82
N PRO A 91 -7.47 9.59 -5.78
CA PRO A 91 -8.53 9.24 -4.84
C PRO A 91 -8.04 9.21 -3.40
N GLU A 92 -6.73 9.08 -3.17
CA GLU A 92 -6.17 8.92 -1.83
C GLU A 92 -5.05 9.92 -1.57
N THR A 93 -4.77 10.11 -0.26
CA THR A 93 -3.58 10.79 0.22
C THR A 93 -2.86 9.86 1.17
N LEU A 94 -1.55 9.71 1.00
CA LEU A 94 -0.73 8.93 1.93
C LEU A 94 -0.59 9.70 3.24
N VAL A 95 -0.98 9.06 4.33
CA VAL A 95 -0.89 9.66 5.68
C VAL A 95 0.39 9.23 6.38
N SER A 96 0.66 7.91 6.42
CA SER A 96 1.84 7.40 7.12
C SER A 96 2.22 6.01 6.62
N VAL A 97 3.48 5.68 6.85
CA VAL A 97 4.02 4.33 6.66
C VAL A 97 4.71 3.92 7.95
N GLN A 98 4.35 2.75 8.48
CA GLN A 98 5.00 2.18 9.66
C GLN A 98 5.56 0.82 9.29
N LEU A 99 6.74 0.51 9.83
CA LEU A 99 7.33 -0.83 9.75
C LEU A 99 7.36 -1.43 11.13
N LEU A 100 6.81 -2.63 11.26
CA LEU A 100 6.76 -3.36 12.51
C LEU A 100 7.52 -4.66 12.37
N THR A 101 8.35 -4.95 13.37
CA THR A 101 9.01 -6.25 13.48
C THR A 101 8.52 -6.92 14.76
N GLU A 102 8.37 -8.24 14.69
CA GLU A 102 7.95 -9.01 15.86
C GLU A 102 9.11 -9.14 16.84
N PHE A 103 8.80 -9.09 18.12
CA PHE A 103 9.79 -9.31 19.18
C PHE A 103 10.37 -10.70 19.16
#